data_59607f8baad5297007d414999bac540d
#
_entry.id   59607f8baad5297007d414999bac540d
#
_cell.length_a   1.000
_cell.length_b   1.000
_cell.length_c   1.000
_cell.angle_alpha   90.00
_cell.angle_beta   90.00
_cell.angle_gamma   90.00
#
_symmetry.space_group_name_H-M   'P 1'
#
loop_
_entity.id
_entity.type
_entity.pdbx_description
1 polymer ?
#
loop_
_entity_poly.entity_id
_entity_poly.type
_entity_poly.pdbx_seq_one_letter_code
_entity_poly.pdbx_strand_id
1 'polypeptide(L)'
;WRTETVYAITDLEPHEARPDELAAWIRGHWQIENSLHWVRDVTFAEDLSQVRAGAGPQVMASLRNLVISLHRLVGATNIAAALRHHARDARRPLQLLMIN
;
A
#
# COMPACT_ATOMS: atom_id res chain seq x y z
N TRP A 1 11.11 -24.67 -15.49
CA TRP A 1 9.77 -24.09 -15.39
C TRP A 1 9.12 -24.62 -14.11
N ARG A 2 8.67 -23.71 -13.28
CA ARG A 2 7.87 -24.05 -12.09
C ARG A 2 6.43 -23.63 -12.34
N THR A 3 5.52 -24.57 -12.30
CA THR A 3 4.08 -24.29 -12.38
C THR A 3 3.54 -24.19 -10.96
N GLU A 4 2.86 -23.09 -10.66
CA GLU A 4 2.14 -22.91 -9.42
C GLU A 4 0.65 -22.83 -9.72
N THR A 5 -0.14 -23.62 -9.00
CA THR A 5 -1.59 -23.63 -9.15
C THR A 5 -2.21 -22.89 -7.97
N VAL A 6 -3.02 -21.88 -8.29
CA VAL A 6 -3.76 -21.09 -7.30
C VAL A 6 -5.26 -21.33 -7.52
N TYR A 7 -5.97 -21.58 -6.43
CA TYR A 7 -7.41 -21.75 -6.45
C TYR A 7 -8.09 -20.50 -5.88
N ALA A 8 -9.16 -20.07 -6.52
CA ALA A 8 -9.97 -18.96 -6.06
C ALA A 8 -11.45 -19.33 -6.12
N ILE A 9 -12.25 -18.76 -5.24
CA ILE A 9 -13.70 -18.93 -5.19
C ILE A 9 -14.34 -17.58 -5.55
N THR A 10 -15.33 -17.62 -6.42
CA THR A 10 -16.11 -16.44 -6.81
C THR A 10 -17.60 -16.79 -6.85
N ASP A 11 -18.43 -15.82 -6.56
CA ASP A 11 -19.90 -15.89 -6.71
C ASP A 11 -20.39 -15.43 -8.09
N LEU A 12 -19.45 -15.01 -8.96
CA LEU A 12 -19.77 -14.60 -10.33
C LEU A 12 -20.14 -15.81 -11.19
N GLU A 13 -21.21 -15.64 -11.95
CA GLU A 13 -21.61 -16.62 -12.95
C GLU A 13 -20.67 -16.62 -14.18
N PRO A 14 -20.54 -17.75 -14.90
CA PRO A 14 -19.62 -17.85 -16.04
C PRO A 14 -19.84 -16.80 -17.15
N HIS A 15 -21.04 -16.26 -17.28
CA HIS A 15 -21.36 -15.23 -18.27
C HIS A 15 -21.05 -13.80 -17.77
N GLU A 16 -20.80 -13.60 -16.48
CA GLU A 16 -20.52 -12.29 -15.87
C GLU A 16 -19.05 -11.90 -15.99
N ALA A 17 -18.15 -12.88 -16.02
CA ALA A 17 -16.73 -12.63 -16.16
C ALA A 17 -16.03 -13.80 -16.88
N ARG A 18 -15.12 -13.47 -17.77
CA ARG A 18 -14.28 -14.46 -18.43
C ARG A 18 -13.09 -14.86 -17.54
N PRO A 19 -12.52 -16.07 -17.76
CA PRO A 19 -11.35 -16.51 -16.98
C PRO A 19 -10.16 -15.55 -17.01
N ASP A 20 -9.90 -14.89 -18.13
CA ASP A 20 -8.82 -13.90 -18.26
C ASP A 20 -9.09 -12.63 -17.43
N GLU A 21 -10.35 -12.20 -17.34
CA GLU A 21 -10.76 -11.07 -16.49
C GLU A 21 -10.60 -11.42 -15.01
N LEU A 22 -11.05 -12.60 -14.58
CA LEU A 22 -10.86 -13.08 -13.21
C LEU A 22 -9.38 -13.16 -12.83
N ALA A 23 -8.55 -13.70 -13.72
CA ALA A 23 -7.11 -13.76 -13.51
C ALA A 23 -6.47 -12.36 -13.39
N ALA A 24 -6.93 -11.39 -14.18
CA ALA A 24 -6.48 -10.01 -14.11
C ALA A 24 -6.86 -9.35 -12.79
N TRP A 25 -8.08 -9.58 -12.29
CA TRP A 25 -8.55 -9.05 -11.00
C TRP A 25 -7.78 -9.65 -9.81
N ILE A 26 -7.51 -10.96 -9.83
CA ILE A 26 -6.70 -11.61 -8.80
C ILE A 26 -5.27 -11.05 -8.78
N ARG A 27 -4.65 -10.88 -9.94
CA ARG A 27 -3.31 -10.25 -10.03
C ARG A 27 -3.32 -8.80 -9.56
N GLY A 28 -4.38 -8.05 -9.89
CA GLY A 28 -4.58 -6.68 -9.42
C GLY A 28 -4.68 -6.59 -7.91
N HIS A 29 -5.39 -7.52 -7.28
CA HIS A 29 -5.48 -7.61 -5.82
C HIS A 29 -4.11 -7.90 -5.18
N TRP A 30 -3.33 -8.82 -5.71
CA TRP A 30 -1.97 -9.08 -5.24
C TRP A 30 -1.06 -7.87 -5.38
N GLN A 31 -1.23 -7.09 -6.43
CA GLN A 31 -0.47 -5.86 -6.61
C GLN A 31 -0.80 -4.82 -5.53
N ILE A 32 -2.06 -4.69 -5.14
CA ILE A 32 -2.49 -3.84 -4.03
C ILE A 32 -1.85 -4.33 -2.73
N GLU A 33 -1.91 -5.62 -2.45
CA GLU A 33 -1.32 -6.21 -1.27
C GLU A 33 0.20 -5.95 -1.20
N ASN A 34 0.92 -6.22 -2.28
CA ASN A 34 2.36 -5.99 -2.34
C ASN A 34 2.74 -4.51 -2.28
N SER A 35 1.96 -3.62 -2.90
CA SER A 35 2.33 -2.21 -2.97
C SER A 35 1.89 -1.38 -1.75
N LEU A 36 0.85 -1.79 -1.04
CA LEU A 36 0.33 -1.10 0.12
C LEU A 36 0.64 -1.84 1.43
N HIS A 37 0.18 -3.06 1.57
CA HIS A 37 0.32 -3.81 2.82
C HIS A 37 1.78 -4.12 3.13
N TRP A 38 2.56 -4.53 2.13
CA TRP A 38 4.00 -4.78 2.31
C TRP A 38 4.75 -3.52 2.76
N VAL A 39 4.42 -2.35 2.20
CA VAL A 39 5.03 -1.08 2.61
C VAL A 39 4.68 -0.76 4.07
N ARG A 40 3.44 -0.97 4.49
CA ARG A 40 3.02 -0.78 5.88
C ARG A 40 3.74 -1.74 6.82
N ASP A 41 3.83 -3.00 6.46
CA ASP A 41 4.41 -4.03 7.33
C ASP A 41 5.94 -3.95 7.41
N VAL A 42 6.60 -3.69 6.30
CA VAL A 42 8.06 -3.69 6.21
C VAL A 42 8.65 -2.29 6.38
N THR A 43 8.26 -1.32 5.55
CA THR A 43 8.84 0.03 5.60
C THR A 43 8.46 0.77 6.87
N PHE A 44 7.20 0.70 7.28
CA PHE A 44 6.72 1.36 8.49
C PHE A 44 6.75 0.46 9.72
N ALA A 45 6.99 -0.84 9.57
CA ALA A 45 6.99 -1.80 10.68
C ALA A 45 5.73 -1.68 11.56
N GLU A 46 4.55 -1.62 10.95
CA GLU A 46 3.28 -1.31 11.61
C GLU A 46 2.97 -2.30 12.74
N ASP A 47 3.26 -3.59 12.53
CA ASP A 47 3.03 -4.63 13.53
C ASP A 47 3.90 -4.48 14.78
N LEU A 48 5.02 -3.76 14.67
CA LEU A 48 5.92 -3.47 15.79
C LEU A 48 5.53 -2.19 16.54
N SER A 49 4.51 -1.46 16.08
CA SER A 49 4.08 -0.21 16.71
C SER A 49 3.59 -0.45 18.13
N GLN A 50 4.00 0.41 19.04
CA GLN A 50 3.56 0.42 20.44
C GLN A 50 2.27 1.20 20.66
N VAL A 51 1.73 1.87 19.63
CA VAL A 51 0.48 2.63 19.71
C VAL A 51 -0.68 1.64 19.65
N ARG A 52 -1.29 1.32 20.80
CA ARG A 52 -2.30 0.27 20.95
C ARG A 52 -3.55 0.69 21.72
N ALA A 53 -3.59 1.92 22.21
CA ALA A 53 -4.69 2.41 23.04
C ALA A 53 -5.80 3.09 22.20
N GLY A 54 -7.06 2.76 22.48
CA GLY A 54 -8.23 3.40 21.88
C GLY A 54 -8.23 3.36 20.34
N ALA A 55 -8.49 4.49 19.71
CA ALA A 55 -8.45 4.65 18.25
C ALA A 55 -7.04 4.87 17.68
N GLY A 56 -6.00 4.85 18.53
CA GLY A 56 -4.61 5.09 18.12
C GLY A 56 -4.14 4.23 16.94
N PRO A 57 -4.29 2.89 16.96
CA PRO A 57 -3.90 2.04 15.85
C PRO A 57 -4.57 2.40 14.52
N GLN A 58 -5.86 2.69 14.55
CA GLN A 58 -6.62 3.08 13.36
C GLN A 58 -6.18 4.43 12.81
N VAL A 59 -5.96 5.40 13.67
CA VAL A 59 -5.44 6.73 13.30
C VAL A 59 -4.06 6.61 12.68
N MET A 60 -3.17 5.84 13.27
CA MET A 60 -1.82 5.62 12.75
C MET A 60 -1.84 4.90 11.40
N ALA A 61 -2.71 3.92 11.23
CA ALA A 61 -2.88 3.24 9.95
C ALA A 61 -3.37 4.21 8.85
N SER A 62 -4.31 5.08 9.18
CA SER A 62 -4.82 6.11 8.27
C SER A 62 -3.74 7.12 7.88
N LEU A 63 -2.92 7.56 8.83
CA LEU A 63 -1.79 8.46 8.57
C LEU A 63 -0.74 7.81 7.67
N ARG A 64 -0.40 6.54 7.88
CA ARG A 64 0.53 5.80 7.02
C ARG A 64 -0.01 5.67 5.60
N ASN A 65 -1.29 5.36 5.45
CA ASN A 65 -1.95 5.30 4.13
C ASN A 65 -1.92 6.66 3.43
N LEU A 66 -2.16 7.75 4.16
CA LEU A 66 -2.07 9.10 3.62
C LEU A 66 -0.65 9.41 3.11
N VAL A 67 0.37 9.10 3.90
CA VAL A 67 1.78 9.33 3.53
C VAL A 67 2.15 8.53 2.28
N ILE A 68 1.76 7.25 2.22
CA ILE A 68 2.00 6.40 1.04
C ILE A 68 1.31 7.01 -0.18
N SER A 69 0.06 7.43 -0.05
CA SER A 69 -0.72 8.00 -1.14
C SER A 69 -0.11 9.30 -1.67
N LEU A 70 0.32 10.20 -0.79
CA LEU A 70 0.99 11.44 -1.16
C LEU A 70 2.28 11.19 -1.93
N HIS A 71 3.12 10.27 -1.47
CA HIS A 71 4.36 9.94 -2.16
C HIS A 71 4.09 9.31 -3.53
N ARG A 72 3.07 8.47 -3.65
CA ARG A 72 2.70 7.88 -4.94
C ARG A 72 2.13 8.90 -5.92
N LEU A 73 1.36 9.87 -5.45
CA LEU A 73 0.84 10.96 -6.28
C LEU A 73 1.97 11.81 -6.90
N VAL A 74 3.08 11.99 -6.20
CA VAL A 74 4.25 12.70 -6.73
C VAL A 74 5.23 11.78 -7.47
N GLY A 75 4.84 10.54 -7.74
CA GLY A 75 5.59 9.61 -8.58
C GLY A 75 6.66 8.79 -7.86
N ALA A 76 6.66 8.75 -6.52
CA ALA A 76 7.62 7.94 -5.78
C ALA A 76 7.30 6.44 -5.94
N THR A 77 8.26 5.67 -6.45
CA THR A 77 8.14 4.22 -6.61
C THR A 77 8.72 3.46 -5.41
N ASN A 78 9.68 4.06 -4.71
CA ASN A 78 10.30 3.51 -3.50
C ASN A 78 9.98 4.40 -2.30
N ILE A 79 9.04 3.97 -1.47
CA ILE A 79 8.57 4.73 -0.32
C ILE A 79 9.67 4.87 0.75
N ALA A 80 10.47 3.85 1.01
CA ALA A 80 11.55 3.93 1.97
C ALA A 80 12.59 4.99 1.58
N ALA A 81 12.94 5.07 0.30
CA ALA A 81 13.84 6.12 -0.21
C ALA A 81 13.21 7.51 -0.12
N ALA A 82 11.91 7.63 -0.41
CA ALA A 82 11.17 8.89 -0.29
C ALA A 82 11.14 9.39 1.17
N LEU A 83 10.88 8.51 2.12
CA LEU A 83 10.90 8.86 3.55
C LEU A 83 12.28 9.36 4.01
N ARG A 84 13.36 8.67 3.60
CA ARG A 84 14.73 9.12 3.89
C ARG A 84 15.04 10.48 3.26
N HIS A 85 14.55 10.71 2.04
CA HIS A 85 14.72 11.99 1.36
C HIS A 85 14.04 13.14 2.13
N HIS A 86 12.80 12.93 2.59
CA HIS A 86 12.05 13.92 3.35
C HIS A 86 12.59 14.12 4.77
N ALA A 87 13.11 13.08 5.40
CA ALA A 87 13.68 13.17 6.75
C ALA A 87 14.94 14.04 6.84
N ARG A 88 15.64 14.26 5.72
CA ARG A 88 16.87 15.06 5.68
C ARG A 88 16.63 16.58 5.69
N ASP A 89 15.45 17.03 5.37
CA ASP A 89 15.11 18.45 5.32
C ASP A 89 13.62 18.64 5.64
N ALA A 90 13.34 19.31 6.75
CA ALA A 90 11.97 19.53 7.23
C ALA A 90 11.09 20.34 6.27
N ARG A 91 11.70 21.10 5.35
CA ARG A 91 10.93 21.86 4.35
C ARG A 91 10.33 20.97 3.27
N ARG A 92 10.92 19.81 2.99
CA ARG A 92 10.45 18.90 1.95
C ARG A 92 9.06 18.33 2.23
N PRO A 93 8.72 17.85 3.45
CA PRO A 93 7.36 17.46 3.79
C PRO A 93 6.34 18.59 3.64
N LEU A 94 6.72 19.82 4.02
CA LEU A 94 5.85 20.98 3.87
C LEU A 94 5.57 21.30 2.40
N GLN A 95 6.56 21.20 1.54
CA GLN A 95 6.39 21.34 0.10
C GLN A 95 5.50 20.26 -0.50
N LEU A 96 5.65 19.00 -0.03
CA LEU A 96 4.81 17.89 -0.45
C LEU A 96 3.34 18.13 -0.11
N LEU A 97 3.06 18.73 1.05
CA LEU A 97 1.72 19.10 1.49
C LEU A 97 1.24 20.45 0.95
N MET A 98 2.05 21.12 0.11
CA MET A 98 1.77 22.48 -0.41
C MET A 98 1.57 23.53 0.68
N ILE A 99 2.25 23.36 1.80
CA ILE A 99 2.26 24.31 2.91
C ILE A 99 3.53 25.17 2.80
N ASN A 100 3.37 26.47 2.69
CA ASN A 100 4.48 27.41 2.62
C ASN A 100 4.87 27.97 3.98
#